data_1accb034b4b54585ad3b98a616add324
#
_entry.id   1accb034b4b54585ad3b98a616add324
#
_cell.length_a   1.000
_cell.length_b   1.000
_cell.length_c   1.000
_cell.angle_alpha   90.00
_cell.angle_beta   90.00
_cell.angle_gamma   90.00
#
_symmetry.space_group_name_H-M   'P 1'
#
loop_
_entity.id
_entity.type
_entity.pdbx_description
1 polymer ?
#
loop_
_entity_poly.entity_id
_entity_poly.type
_entity_poly.pdbx_seq_one_letter_code
_entity_poly.pdbx_strand_id
1 'polypeptide(L)'
;MILVSSGAVGLGVGKLNLPERPKDTPGKQAAAAVGQCELMHIYDEMFGKYGVTVAQILLTKSIISTPDRVRNVRNAIDALTRVNCIPIVNENDTVAIDELELEIGENDSLSAVVADIAGAEALIILSDIDGLYDSDPKQHPDAKIIPVVEEIDGYIEQIAGGAGSSLGSGGMATKINAARIATASGVDMIIMNGRNPEDLYRLFVGEPLGTYFPAKKQ
;
A
#
# COMPACT_ATOMS: atom_id res chain seq x y z
N MET A 1 -6.71 6.58 11.78
CA MET A 1 -5.60 5.93 11.04
C MET A 1 -6.09 4.62 10.48
N ILE A 2 -5.67 4.27 9.26
CA ILE A 2 -5.95 2.98 8.61
C ILE A 2 -4.60 2.43 8.18
N LEU A 3 -4.37 1.13 8.30
CA LEU A 3 -3.19 0.47 7.79
C LEU A 3 -3.55 -0.42 6.61
N VAL A 4 -2.82 -0.29 5.51
CA VAL A 4 -2.88 -1.26 4.41
C VAL A 4 -1.62 -2.11 4.49
N SER A 5 -1.80 -3.40 4.61
CA SER A 5 -0.71 -4.34 4.88
C SER A 5 -0.56 -5.36 3.76
N SER A 6 0.61 -5.95 3.69
CA SER A 6 0.92 -7.08 2.81
C SER A 6 1.61 -8.19 3.61
N GLY A 7 2.06 -9.23 2.93
CA GLY A 7 2.89 -10.26 3.54
C GLY A 7 2.16 -11.52 3.98
N ALA A 8 0.84 -11.63 3.78
CA ALA A 8 0.07 -12.81 4.15
C ALA A 8 0.65 -14.09 3.53
N VAL A 9 0.91 -14.11 2.22
CA VAL A 9 1.51 -15.29 1.56
C VAL A 9 2.86 -15.65 2.18
N GLY A 10 3.73 -14.65 2.44
CA GLY A 10 5.05 -14.88 3.04
C GLY A 10 4.98 -15.49 4.45
N LEU A 11 4.12 -14.94 5.30
CA LEU A 11 3.87 -15.47 6.64
C LEU A 11 3.31 -16.89 6.58
N GLY A 12 2.40 -17.18 5.64
CA GLY A 12 1.85 -18.50 5.44
C GLY A 12 2.90 -19.53 4.99
N VAL A 13 3.79 -19.15 4.07
CA VAL A 13 4.94 -19.98 3.67
C VAL A 13 5.78 -20.37 4.88
N GLY A 14 6.12 -19.37 5.72
CA GLY A 14 6.86 -19.61 6.95
C GLY A 14 6.12 -20.52 7.94
N LYS A 15 4.85 -20.24 8.21
CA LYS A 15 4.03 -21.01 9.18
C LYS A 15 3.75 -22.45 8.74
N LEU A 16 3.61 -22.67 7.44
CA LEU A 16 3.43 -23.99 6.85
C LEU A 16 4.76 -24.74 6.63
N ASN A 17 5.90 -24.09 6.94
CA ASN A 17 7.24 -24.63 6.69
C ASN A 17 7.43 -25.10 5.23
N LEU A 18 6.87 -24.35 4.26
CA LEU A 18 7.05 -24.67 2.86
C LEU A 18 8.49 -24.37 2.42
N PRO A 19 9.11 -25.25 1.61
CA PRO A 19 10.49 -25.08 1.19
C PRO A 19 10.69 -23.88 0.25
N GLU A 20 9.63 -23.49 -0.47
CA GLU A 20 9.61 -22.32 -1.36
C GLU A 20 8.19 -21.74 -1.45
N ARG A 21 8.11 -20.52 -1.97
CA ARG A 21 6.82 -19.85 -2.23
C ARG A 21 6.07 -20.61 -3.34
N PRO A 22 4.79 -21.02 -3.13
CA PRO A 22 3.99 -21.68 -4.15
C PRO A 22 3.90 -20.85 -5.42
N LYS A 23 3.96 -21.51 -6.57
CA LYS A 23 3.86 -20.87 -7.90
C LYS A 23 2.44 -20.94 -8.45
N ASP A 24 1.71 -21.97 -8.07
CA ASP A 24 0.33 -22.21 -8.45
C ASP A 24 -0.65 -21.37 -7.61
N THR A 25 -1.79 -21.04 -8.17
CA THR A 25 -2.82 -20.22 -7.53
C THR A 25 -3.38 -20.88 -6.26
N PRO A 26 -3.78 -22.17 -6.24
CA PRO A 26 -4.27 -22.80 -5.03
C PRO A 26 -3.26 -22.81 -3.88
N GLY A 27 -1.98 -23.03 -4.18
CA GLY A 27 -0.92 -22.97 -3.19
C GLY A 27 -0.71 -21.58 -2.60
N LYS A 28 -0.74 -20.54 -3.44
CA LYS A 28 -0.68 -19.15 -3.00
C LYS A 28 -1.89 -18.79 -2.12
N GLN A 29 -3.10 -19.17 -2.53
CA GLN A 29 -4.33 -18.95 -1.78
C GLN A 29 -4.31 -19.64 -0.42
N ALA A 30 -3.86 -20.88 -0.35
CA ALA A 30 -3.72 -21.62 0.90
C ALA A 30 -2.69 -20.96 1.84
N ALA A 31 -1.52 -20.58 1.31
CA ALA A 31 -0.52 -19.86 2.07
C ALA A 31 -1.05 -18.51 2.57
N ALA A 32 -1.74 -17.73 1.73
CA ALA A 32 -2.37 -16.48 2.11
C ALA A 32 -3.40 -16.66 3.24
N ALA A 33 -4.25 -17.69 3.16
CA ALA A 33 -5.26 -17.98 4.18
C ALA A 33 -4.64 -18.23 5.56
N VAL A 34 -3.57 -19.03 5.63
CA VAL A 34 -2.84 -19.30 6.87
C VAL A 34 -2.09 -18.05 7.35
N GLY A 35 -1.42 -17.37 6.44
CA GLY A 35 -0.60 -16.21 6.79
C GLY A 35 -1.42 -14.99 7.15
N GLN A 36 -2.63 -14.81 6.62
CA GLN A 36 -3.51 -13.71 7.01
C GLN A 36 -3.93 -13.82 8.50
N CYS A 37 -4.17 -15.03 8.99
CA CYS A 37 -4.43 -15.25 10.41
C CYS A 37 -3.23 -14.84 11.27
N GLU A 38 -2.02 -15.22 10.83
CA GLU A 38 -0.79 -14.85 11.55
C GLU A 38 -0.52 -13.35 11.50
N LEU A 39 -0.74 -12.72 10.35
CA LEU A 39 -0.60 -11.28 10.18
C LEU A 39 -1.50 -10.51 11.15
N MET A 40 -2.76 -10.90 11.26
CA MET A 40 -3.69 -10.27 12.20
C MET A 40 -3.32 -10.52 13.66
N HIS A 41 -2.84 -11.71 13.99
CA HIS A 41 -2.33 -12.00 15.34
C HIS A 41 -1.16 -11.10 15.72
N ILE A 42 -0.20 -10.89 14.79
CA ILE A 42 0.94 -9.98 15.00
C ILE A 42 0.45 -8.54 15.27
N TYR A 43 -0.48 -8.03 14.46
CA TYR A 43 -1.02 -6.69 14.68
C TYR A 43 -1.79 -6.59 15.99
N ASP A 44 -2.61 -7.57 16.32
CA ASP A 44 -3.38 -7.60 17.58
C ASP A 44 -2.46 -7.60 18.80
N GLU A 45 -1.40 -8.42 18.80
CA GLU A 45 -0.39 -8.40 19.86
C GLU A 45 0.34 -7.06 19.98
N MET A 46 0.74 -6.47 18.84
CA MET A 46 1.51 -5.23 18.84
C MET A 46 0.68 -4.04 19.34
N PHE A 47 -0.51 -3.86 18.80
CA PHE A 47 -1.40 -2.76 19.17
C PHE A 47 -2.07 -2.98 20.54
N GLY A 48 -2.34 -4.24 20.90
CA GLY A 48 -2.91 -4.61 22.21
C GLY A 48 -2.03 -4.19 23.39
N LYS A 49 -0.70 -4.14 23.22
CA LYS A 49 0.23 -3.60 24.23
C LYS A 49 -0.05 -2.13 24.59
N TYR A 50 -0.67 -1.40 23.68
CA TYR A 50 -1.06 0.00 23.85
C TYR A 50 -2.56 0.17 24.11
N GLY A 51 -3.30 -0.93 24.31
CA GLY A 51 -4.75 -0.89 24.52
C GLY A 51 -5.54 -0.50 23.27
N VAL A 52 -4.95 -0.68 22.09
CA VAL A 52 -5.58 -0.32 20.82
C VAL A 52 -6.10 -1.58 20.14
N THR A 53 -7.38 -1.58 19.79
CA THR A 53 -8.03 -2.67 19.05
C THR A 53 -7.80 -2.52 17.55
N VAL A 54 -7.54 -3.63 16.88
CA VAL A 54 -7.42 -3.70 15.41
C VAL A 54 -8.61 -4.46 14.82
N ALA A 55 -8.94 -4.19 13.57
CA ALA A 55 -9.98 -4.93 12.83
C ALA A 55 -9.51 -5.29 11.44
N GLN A 56 -9.82 -6.50 10.99
CA GLN A 56 -9.50 -6.95 9.65
C GLN A 56 -10.54 -6.48 8.63
N ILE A 57 -10.07 -5.94 7.50
CA ILE A 57 -10.87 -5.70 6.30
C ILE A 57 -10.15 -6.35 5.12
N LEU A 58 -10.81 -7.30 4.45
CA LEU A 58 -10.28 -7.94 3.25
C LEU A 58 -11.05 -7.47 2.02
N LEU A 59 -10.33 -6.93 1.05
CA LEU A 59 -10.90 -6.38 -0.16
C LEU A 59 -10.50 -7.18 -1.38
N THR A 60 -11.35 -7.16 -2.40
CA THR A 60 -11.03 -7.67 -3.74
C THR A 60 -11.21 -6.56 -4.76
N LYS A 61 -10.56 -6.66 -5.90
CA LYS A 61 -10.71 -5.69 -7.01
C LYS A 61 -12.16 -5.49 -7.43
N SER A 62 -12.99 -6.53 -7.36
CA SER A 62 -14.42 -6.46 -7.69
C SER A 62 -15.25 -5.56 -6.76
N ILE A 63 -14.73 -5.24 -5.57
CA ILE A 63 -15.41 -4.34 -4.62
C ILE A 63 -15.38 -2.91 -5.16
N ILE A 64 -14.27 -2.50 -5.74
CA ILE A 64 -14.05 -1.13 -6.25
C ILE A 64 -14.97 -0.80 -7.43
N SER A 65 -15.36 -1.81 -8.20
CA SER A 65 -16.21 -1.65 -9.38
C SER A 65 -17.72 -1.51 -9.07
N THR A 66 -18.12 -1.64 -7.79
CA THR A 66 -19.53 -1.69 -7.40
C THR A 66 -19.83 -0.59 -6.36
N PRO A 67 -20.56 0.48 -6.71
CA PRO A 67 -20.82 1.62 -5.80
C PRO A 67 -21.40 1.21 -4.44
N ASP A 68 -22.29 0.23 -4.41
CA ASP A 68 -22.88 -0.25 -3.16
C ASP A 68 -21.87 -0.95 -2.26
N ARG A 69 -20.93 -1.70 -2.84
CA ARG A 69 -19.85 -2.34 -2.07
C ARG A 69 -18.86 -1.31 -1.54
N VAL A 70 -18.48 -0.33 -2.34
CA VAL A 70 -17.65 0.82 -1.93
C VAL A 70 -18.30 1.52 -0.73
N ARG A 71 -19.59 1.82 -0.81
CA ARG A 71 -20.34 2.44 0.30
C ARG A 71 -20.32 1.58 1.56
N ASN A 72 -20.48 0.26 1.45
CA ASN A 72 -20.44 -0.65 2.60
C ASN A 72 -19.05 -0.69 3.24
N VAL A 73 -17.97 -0.70 2.45
CA VAL A 73 -16.60 -0.62 2.96
C VAL A 73 -16.36 0.70 3.69
N ARG A 74 -16.78 1.83 3.10
CA ARG A 74 -16.70 3.15 3.75
C ARG A 74 -17.42 3.15 5.09
N ASN A 75 -18.67 2.67 5.13
CA ASN A 75 -19.45 2.60 6.37
C ASN A 75 -18.77 1.74 7.45
N ALA A 76 -18.15 0.63 7.06
CA ALA A 76 -17.42 -0.22 8.00
C ALA A 76 -16.17 0.51 8.56
N ILE A 77 -15.38 1.15 7.70
CA ILE A 77 -14.20 1.95 8.10
C ILE A 77 -14.63 3.07 9.05
N ASP A 78 -15.68 3.81 8.71
CA ASP A 78 -16.22 4.89 9.54
C ASP A 78 -16.69 4.40 10.90
N ALA A 79 -17.38 3.26 10.95
CA ALA A 79 -17.84 2.67 12.20
C ALA A 79 -16.66 2.24 13.10
N LEU A 80 -15.63 1.62 12.53
CA LEU A 80 -14.43 1.20 13.26
C LEU A 80 -13.66 2.39 13.80
N THR A 81 -13.44 3.41 12.98
CA THR A 81 -12.69 4.61 13.40
C THR A 81 -13.43 5.41 14.50
N ARG A 82 -14.76 5.45 14.47
CA ARG A 82 -15.57 6.08 15.55
C ARG A 82 -15.41 5.40 16.91
N VAL A 83 -15.11 4.12 16.94
CA VAL A 83 -14.85 3.38 18.19
C VAL A 83 -13.37 3.24 18.51
N ASN A 84 -12.52 4.06 17.87
CA ASN A 84 -11.06 4.06 18.02
C ASN A 84 -10.39 2.72 17.69
N CYS A 85 -11.00 1.95 16.78
CA CYS A 85 -10.41 0.73 16.25
C CYS A 85 -9.59 1.06 15.00
N ILE A 86 -8.43 0.43 14.82
CA ILE A 86 -7.58 0.61 13.64
C ILE A 86 -7.92 -0.48 12.61
N PRO A 87 -8.51 -0.11 11.44
CA PRO A 87 -8.68 -1.06 10.35
C PRO A 87 -7.32 -1.47 9.76
N ILE A 88 -7.09 -2.78 9.67
CA ILE A 88 -5.98 -3.39 8.93
C ILE A 88 -6.57 -3.95 7.64
N VAL A 89 -6.24 -3.32 6.54
CA VAL A 89 -6.77 -3.67 5.22
C VAL A 89 -5.75 -4.49 4.44
N ASN A 90 -6.18 -5.55 3.79
CA ASN A 90 -5.37 -6.34 2.87
C ASN A 90 -6.22 -6.84 1.71
N GLU A 91 -5.59 -7.36 0.66
CA GLU A 91 -6.28 -8.09 -0.40
C GLU A 91 -6.84 -9.42 0.14
N ASN A 92 -8.00 -9.82 -0.37
CA ASN A 92 -8.55 -11.15 -0.10
C ASN A 92 -7.97 -12.16 -1.10
N ASP A 93 -6.70 -12.49 -0.91
CA ASP A 93 -5.96 -13.43 -1.77
C ASP A 93 -6.65 -14.78 -1.94
N THR A 94 -7.49 -15.19 -0.97
CA THR A 94 -8.17 -16.50 -1.02
C THR A 94 -9.23 -16.60 -2.09
N VAL A 95 -9.77 -15.47 -2.54
CA VAL A 95 -10.81 -15.39 -3.58
C VAL A 95 -10.39 -14.51 -4.75
N ALA A 96 -9.16 -14.00 -4.75
CA ALA A 96 -8.60 -13.25 -5.87
C ALA A 96 -8.43 -14.18 -7.08
N ILE A 97 -8.91 -13.73 -8.24
CA ILE A 97 -8.80 -14.46 -9.50
C ILE A 97 -7.73 -13.75 -10.33
N ASP A 98 -6.70 -14.47 -10.75
CA ASP A 98 -5.56 -13.94 -11.52
C ASP A 98 -5.93 -13.34 -12.89
N GLU A 99 -7.18 -13.52 -13.35
CA GLU A 99 -7.62 -13.21 -14.72
C GLU A 99 -8.11 -11.77 -14.93
N LEU A 100 -8.23 -10.95 -13.91
CA LEU A 100 -8.58 -9.54 -14.10
C LEU A 100 -7.31 -8.70 -14.18
N GLU A 101 -6.81 -8.56 -15.41
CA GLU A 101 -5.69 -7.73 -15.87
C GLU A 101 -5.84 -6.22 -15.62
N LEU A 102 -6.33 -5.81 -14.49
CA LEU A 102 -6.11 -4.45 -14.05
C LEU A 102 -4.85 -4.46 -13.19
N GLU A 103 -3.88 -3.64 -13.53
CA GLU A 103 -2.58 -3.43 -12.87
C GLU A 103 -2.66 -3.03 -11.38
N ILE A 104 -3.72 -3.42 -10.69
CA ILE A 104 -3.93 -3.20 -9.25
C ILE A 104 -3.37 -4.40 -8.45
N GLY A 105 -2.38 -5.10 -8.98
CA GLY A 105 -1.82 -6.32 -8.36
C GLY A 105 -0.92 -6.08 -7.15
N GLU A 106 -0.89 -4.86 -6.58
CA GLU A 106 -0.02 -4.54 -5.47
C GLU A 106 -0.70 -3.65 -4.45
N ASN A 107 -0.32 -3.83 -3.20
CA ASN A 107 -0.91 -3.11 -2.06
C ASN A 107 -0.71 -1.59 -2.14
N ASP A 108 0.22 -1.09 -2.96
CA ASP A 108 0.36 0.35 -3.21
C ASP A 108 -0.92 0.91 -3.85
N SER A 109 -1.40 0.29 -4.94
CA SER A 109 -2.64 0.71 -5.61
C SER A 109 -3.87 0.47 -4.72
N LEU A 110 -3.91 -0.65 -3.98
CA LEU A 110 -4.98 -0.91 -3.01
C LEU A 110 -5.01 0.20 -1.94
N SER A 111 -3.86 0.64 -1.45
CA SER A 111 -3.78 1.70 -0.43
C SER A 111 -4.34 3.04 -0.93
N ALA A 112 -4.08 3.39 -2.19
CA ALA A 112 -4.62 4.60 -2.81
C ALA A 112 -6.16 4.54 -2.94
N VAL A 113 -6.69 3.39 -3.34
CA VAL A 113 -8.14 3.16 -3.40
C VAL A 113 -8.78 3.21 -2.02
N VAL A 114 -8.14 2.60 -1.02
CA VAL A 114 -8.62 2.66 0.37
C VAL A 114 -8.60 4.08 0.90
N ALA A 115 -7.58 4.87 0.57
CA ALA A 115 -7.50 6.28 0.95
C ALA A 115 -8.66 7.10 0.36
N ASP A 116 -9.00 6.90 -0.92
CA ASP A 116 -10.17 7.50 -1.56
C ASP A 116 -11.47 7.06 -0.89
N ILE A 117 -11.69 5.76 -0.72
CA ILE A 117 -12.90 5.22 -0.07
C ILE A 117 -13.09 5.80 1.33
N ALA A 118 -12.02 5.92 2.09
CA ALA A 118 -12.03 6.43 3.46
C ALA A 118 -12.11 7.95 3.56
N GLY A 119 -11.94 8.68 2.44
CA GLY A 119 -11.82 10.13 2.46
C GLY A 119 -10.62 10.60 3.28
N ALA A 120 -9.48 9.91 3.12
CA ALA A 120 -8.26 10.23 3.84
C ALA A 120 -7.69 11.59 3.39
N GLU A 121 -7.04 12.31 4.29
CA GLU A 121 -6.34 13.56 3.97
C GLU A 121 -4.98 13.27 3.31
N ALA A 122 -4.33 12.18 3.72
CA ALA A 122 -3.04 11.78 3.18
C ALA A 122 -2.87 10.27 3.15
N LEU A 123 -2.11 9.79 2.16
CA LEU A 123 -1.61 8.43 2.02
C LEU A 123 -0.08 8.45 2.20
N ILE A 124 0.44 7.65 3.12
CA ILE A 124 1.88 7.49 3.30
C ILE A 124 2.25 6.07 2.91
N ILE A 125 3.09 5.92 1.89
CA ILE A 125 3.66 4.63 1.49
C ILE A 125 5.05 4.49 2.11
N LEU A 126 5.17 3.52 3.02
CA LEU A 126 6.44 3.12 3.61
C LEU A 126 7.11 2.08 2.71
N SER A 127 8.29 2.39 2.22
CA SER A 127 9.04 1.60 1.25
C SER A 127 10.45 1.27 1.75
N ASP A 128 11.16 0.47 1.00
CA ASP A 128 12.61 0.21 1.19
C ASP A 128 13.51 1.25 0.51
N ILE A 129 12.90 2.22 -0.21
CA ILE A 129 13.57 3.35 -0.85
C ILE A 129 13.13 4.67 -0.20
N ASP A 130 14.04 5.65 -0.17
CA ASP A 130 13.81 6.91 0.54
C ASP A 130 12.77 7.82 -0.14
N GLY A 131 12.50 7.62 -1.42
CA GLY A 131 11.56 8.40 -2.23
C GLY A 131 11.78 8.14 -3.72
N LEU A 132 11.24 9.00 -4.58
CA LEU A 132 11.50 8.98 -6.01
C LEU A 132 12.83 9.70 -6.29
N TYR A 133 13.74 9.04 -6.99
CA TYR A 133 15.01 9.62 -7.44
C TYR A 133 14.94 10.04 -8.90
N ASP A 134 15.76 11.04 -9.27
CA ASP A 134 15.91 11.49 -10.66
C ASP A 134 16.57 10.46 -11.58
N SER A 135 17.22 9.46 -11.02
CA SER A 135 17.84 8.33 -11.70
C SER A 135 17.95 7.13 -10.73
N ASP A 136 18.27 5.94 -11.24
CA ASP A 136 18.41 4.73 -10.40
C ASP A 136 19.62 4.87 -9.44
N PRO A 137 19.42 5.00 -8.12
CA PRO A 137 20.51 5.19 -7.16
C PRO A 137 21.46 3.99 -7.05
N LYS A 138 21.07 2.82 -7.56
CA LYS A 138 21.96 1.64 -7.62
C LYS A 138 22.95 1.73 -8.76
N GLN A 139 22.61 2.46 -9.83
CA GLN A 139 23.44 2.65 -11.01
C GLN A 139 24.14 4.02 -11.00
N HIS A 140 23.51 5.01 -10.38
CA HIS A 140 23.96 6.40 -10.30
C HIS A 140 24.08 6.84 -8.84
N PRO A 141 25.30 6.75 -8.22
CA PRO A 141 25.50 7.11 -6.82
C PRO A 141 25.23 8.59 -6.47
N ASP A 142 25.18 9.44 -7.48
CA ASP A 142 24.88 10.88 -7.41
C ASP A 142 23.38 11.20 -7.61
N ALA A 143 22.53 10.17 -7.77
CA ALA A 143 21.09 10.32 -7.89
C ALA A 143 20.51 11.09 -6.69
N LYS A 144 19.60 12.02 -6.98
CA LYS A 144 18.97 12.87 -5.98
C LYS A 144 17.48 12.57 -5.85
N ILE A 145 16.99 12.63 -4.62
CA ILE A 145 15.55 12.51 -4.35
C ILE A 145 14.85 13.75 -4.93
N ILE A 146 13.73 13.50 -5.60
CA ILE A 146 12.79 14.53 -6.01
C ILE A 146 11.85 14.81 -4.83
N PRO A 147 11.95 15.96 -4.16
CA PRO A 147 11.20 16.18 -2.92
C PRO A 147 9.69 16.38 -3.16
N VAL A 148 9.30 16.95 -4.31
CA VAL A 148 7.90 17.24 -4.67
C VAL A 148 7.67 16.92 -6.13
N VAL A 149 6.58 16.24 -6.43
CA VAL A 149 6.09 15.95 -7.78
C VAL A 149 4.71 16.58 -7.94
N GLU A 150 4.67 17.78 -8.50
CA GLU A 150 3.42 18.52 -8.72
C GLU A 150 2.55 17.88 -9.81
N GLU A 151 3.17 17.27 -10.81
CA GLU A 151 2.50 16.58 -11.92
C GLU A 151 3.23 15.29 -12.29
N ILE A 152 2.46 14.22 -12.46
CA ILE A 152 2.99 12.94 -12.93
C ILE A 152 2.94 12.96 -14.45
N ASP A 153 4.01 13.47 -15.06
CA ASP A 153 4.22 13.55 -16.50
C ASP A 153 5.00 12.36 -17.06
N GLY A 154 5.27 12.39 -18.37
CA GLY A 154 6.04 11.33 -19.05
C GLY A 154 7.49 11.19 -18.54
N TYR A 155 8.10 12.25 -18.00
CA TYR A 155 9.43 12.18 -17.39
C TYR A 155 9.37 11.39 -16.05
N ILE A 156 8.41 11.71 -15.18
CA ILE A 156 8.19 10.99 -13.92
C ILE A 156 7.90 9.51 -14.17
N GLU A 157 7.07 9.19 -15.18
CA GLU A 157 6.80 7.81 -15.57
C GLU A 157 8.06 7.09 -16.06
N GLN A 158 8.91 7.76 -16.84
CA GLN A 158 10.13 7.19 -17.36
C GLN A 158 11.13 6.86 -16.25
N ILE A 159 11.39 7.78 -15.31
CA ILE A 159 12.33 7.55 -14.21
C ILE A 159 11.80 6.53 -13.19
N ALA A 160 10.49 6.39 -13.06
CA ALA A 160 9.85 5.37 -12.23
C ALA A 160 9.98 3.94 -12.80
N GLY A 161 10.54 3.78 -13.98
CA GLY A 161 10.71 2.48 -14.63
C GLY A 161 9.66 2.21 -15.70
N GLY A 162 9.43 3.16 -16.62
CA GLY A 162 8.50 3.07 -17.73
C GLY A 162 8.62 1.79 -18.55
N ALA A 163 7.68 1.54 -19.44
CA ALA A 163 7.52 0.32 -20.24
C ALA A 163 8.85 -0.21 -20.82
N GLY A 164 9.42 -1.24 -20.21
CA GLY A 164 10.71 -1.83 -20.60
C GLY A 164 11.73 -2.00 -19.47
N SER A 165 11.49 -1.50 -18.26
CA SER A 165 12.38 -1.80 -17.15
C SER A 165 12.19 -3.25 -16.70
N SER A 166 13.28 -4.02 -16.74
CA SER A 166 13.36 -5.39 -16.22
C SER A 166 13.31 -5.45 -14.67
N LEU A 167 13.02 -4.34 -14.02
CA LEU A 167 12.90 -4.22 -12.57
C LEU A 167 11.48 -4.62 -12.16
N GLY A 168 11.36 -5.86 -11.81
CA GLY A 168 10.20 -6.66 -11.50
C GLY A 168 9.09 -5.99 -10.70
N SER A 169 7.96 -6.65 -10.75
CA SER A 169 6.72 -6.44 -10.00
C SER A 169 6.95 -5.80 -8.61
N GLY A 170 6.38 -4.64 -8.35
CA GLY A 170 6.44 -3.95 -7.05
C GLY A 170 7.37 -2.75 -6.98
N GLY A 171 7.85 -2.27 -8.10
CA GLY A 171 8.79 -1.17 -8.15
C GLY A 171 8.17 0.22 -7.97
N MET A 172 8.95 1.24 -8.27
CA MET A 172 8.52 2.64 -8.21
C MET A 172 7.31 2.92 -9.10
N ALA A 173 7.16 2.19 -10.24
CA ALA A 173 6.03 2.34 -11.16
C ALA A 173 4.67 2.12 -10.46
N THR A 174 4.55 1.13 -9.56
CA THR A 174 3.31 0.88 -8.82
C THR A 174 3.01 1.99 -7.82
N LYS A 175 4.05 2.56 -7.21
CA LYS A 175 3.91 3.72 -6.31
C LYS A 175 3.50 4.98 -7.06
N ILE A 176 4.00 5.19 -8.27
CA ILE A 176 3.57 6.31 -9.13
C ILE A 176 2.11 6.11 -9.59
N ASN A 177 1.70 4.87 -9.88
CA ASN A 177 0.30 4.59 -10.16
C ASN A 177 -0.60 4.87 -8.95
N ALA A 178 -0.18 4.46 -7.76
CA ALA A 178 -0.86 4.79 -6.51
C ALA A 178 -0.96 6.31 -6.28
N ALA A 179 0.13 7.05 -6.55
CA ALA A 179 0.14 8.52 -6.46
C ALA A 179 -0.87 9.15 -7.43
N ARG A 180 -0.99 8.62 -8.65
CA ARG A 180 -1.97 9.09 -9.62
C ARG A 180 -3.40 8.90 -9.14
N ILE A 181 -3.72 7.73 -8.55
CA ILE A 181 -5.04 7.42 -7.99
C ILE A 181 -5.34 8.36 -6.81
N ALA A 182 -4.44 8.41 -5.83
CA ALA A 182 -4.63 9.21 -4.61
C ALA A 182 -4.80 10.69 -4.92
N THR A 183 -3.88 11.29 -5.69
CA THR A 183 -3.93 12.73 -5.99
C THR A 183 -5.14 13.11 -6.84
N ALA A 184 -5.59 12.25 -7.76
CA ALA A 184 -6.81 12.47 -8.54
C ALA A 184 -8.08 12.46 -7.67
N SER A 185 -8.06 11.73 -6.55
CA SER A 185 -9.15 11.66 -5.57
C SER A 185 -9.06 12.76 -4.49
N GLY A 186 -8.10 13.68 -4.61
CA GLY A 186 -7.94 14.77 -3.64
C GLY A 186 -7.18 14.36 -2.37
N VAL A 187 -6.40 13.28 -2.41
CA VAL A 187 -5.59 12.76 -1.30
C VAL A 187 -4.12 13.08 -1.57
N ASP A 188 -3.47 13.76 -0.63
CA ASP A 188 -2.03 13.94 -0.66
C ASP A 188 -1.31 12.59 -0.55
N MET A 189 -0.17 12.41 -1.22
CA MET A 189 0.57 11.18 -1.07
C MET A 189 2.05 11.43 -0.79
N ILE A 190 2.64 10.59 0.07
CA ILE A 190 4.06 10.62 0.37
C ILE A 190 4.64 9.22 0.20
N ILE A 191 5.80 9.13 -0.47
CA ILE A 191 6.62 7.92 -0.52
C ILE A 191 7.85 8.19 0.35
N MET A 192 8.08 7.35 1.37
CA MET A 192 9.23 7.49 2.25
C MET A 192 9.79 6.14 2.70
N ASN A 193 11.00 6.15 3.24
CA ASN A 193 11.62 4.95 3.79
C ASN A 193 10.93 4.51 5.08
N GLY A 194 10.59 3.22 5.14
CA GLY A 194 9.93 2.61 6.30
C GLY A 194 10.86 1.94 7.31
N ARG A 195 12.19 2.00 7.11
CA ARG A 195 13.16 1.34 8.03
C ARG A 195 13.15 1.93 9.43
N ASN A 196 12.95 3.24 9.53
CA ASN A 196 12.84 3.94 10.80
C ASN A 196 11.41 4.46 10.97
N PRO A 197 10.51 3.75 11.68
CA PRO A 197 9.13 4.20 11.88
C PRO A 197 9.01 5.54 12.62
N GLU A 198 10.04 5.95 13.37
CA GLU A 198 10.06 7.25 14.07
C GLU A 198 10.08 8.43 13.10
N ASP A 199 10.49 8.23 11.85
CA ASP A 199 10.44 9.25 10.82
C ASP A 199 8.99 9.70 10.49
N LEU A 200 7.98 8.90 10.82
CA LEU A 200 6.59 9.34 10.76
C LEU A 200 6.31 10.53 11.69
N TYR A 201 6.90 10.55 12.90
CA TYR A 201 6.74 11.71 13.81
C TYR A 201 7.38 12.96 13.22
N ARG A 202 8.54 12.82 12.57
CA ARG A 202 9.24 13.92 11.90
C ARG A 202 8.41 14.46 10.73
N LEU A 203 7.82 13.56 9.94
CA LEU A 203 6.92 13.93 8.86
C LEU A 203 5.72 14.76 9.38
N PHE A 204 5.08 14.31 10.47
CA PHE A 204 3.92 15.00 11.06
C PHE A 204 4.25 16.36 11.70
N VAL A 205 5.51 16.62 12.04
CA VAL A 205 5.94 17.98 12.46
C VAL A 205 6.45 18.83 11.30
N GLY A 206 6.31 18.35 10.07
CA GLY A 206 6.58 19.14 8.83
C GLY A 206 8.00 19.03 8.32
N GLU A 207 8.80 18.04 8.76
CA GLU A 207 10.10 17.79 8.13
C GLU A 207 9.89 17.21 6.71
N PRO A 208 10.61 17.72 5.70
CA PRO A 208 10.51 17.20 4.34
C PRO A 208 11.21 15.83 4.25
N LEU A 209 10.44 14.76 4.24
CA LEU A 209 10.92 13.39 4.12
C LEU A 209 10.30 12.72 2.90
N GLY A 210 11.14 12.02 2.14
CA GLY A 210 10.68 11.29 0.96
C GLY A 210 10.30 12.17 -0.23
N THR A 211 9.32 11.71 -0.99
CA THR A 211 8.73 12.43 -2.12
C THR A 211 7.25 12.69 -1.87
N TYR A 212 6.86 13.94 -1.94
CA TYR A 212 5.49 14.41 -1.75
C TYR A 212 4.80 14.64 -3.09
N PHE A 213 3.57 14.15 -3.21
CA PHE A 213 2.67 14.30 -4.35
C PHE A 213 1.42 15.03 -3.85
N PRO A 214 1.27 16.33 -4.14
CA PRO A 214 0.12 17.11 -3.70
C PRO A 214 -1.17 16.65 -4.38
N ALA A 215 -2.26 16.68 -3.63
CA ALA A 215 -3.59 16.44 -4.15
C ALA A 215 -3.94 17.44 -5.26
N LYS A 216 -4.60 16.98 -6.31
CA LYS A 216 -5.11 17.90 -7.35
C LYS A 216 -6.24 18.72 -6.75
N LYS A 217 -6.07 20.05 -6.77
CA LYS A 217 -7.14 20.97 -6.37
C LYS A 217 -8.33 20.78 -7.32
N GLN A 218 -9.47 20.41 -6.76
CA GLN A 218 -10.75 20.37 -7.49
C GLN A 218 -11.25 21.78 -7.74
#